data_260040391ed6352e9a0579e9b77a4cb8
#
_entry.id   260040391ed6352e9a0579e9b77a4cb8
#
_cell.length_a   1.000
_cell.length_b   1.000
_cell.length_c   1.000
_cell.angle_alpha   90.00
_cell.angle_beta   90.00
_cell.angle_gamma   90.00
#
_symmetry.space_group_name_H-M   'P 1'
#
loop_
_entity.id
_entity.type
_entity.pdbx_description
1 polymer ?
#
loop_
_entity_poly.entity_id
_entity_poly.type
_entity_poly.pdbx_seq_one_letter_code
_entity_poly.pdbx_strand_id
1 'polypeptide(L)'
;MAVGAAIVALAGCQKQENTTGAEIMKESGKTAELGVNATDPADDLMPAGDLEKTPGPSTAPASDAAQEPADPAVNPTPEPTQTPPASDYFIRLSQTVFEDENKLDIDFAELSETDSSTYKKIDAYVASLTPSRKNGMTGVFEGKNLVLISAEAFTGEVIDEKLTPTLYRLATKGIQFTDYYQPAGAGTTGGECQNIFGFFPVLGGSSVKRTAEQNNYFTMGNQLNRLGYFGKAYHNGNYTMYDRDKTHNNLGYSEGFMAYGNGMEKFIKPTWPESDYDMFVGTIPDYIDQERFNIYYMTVSGHCNYRFHNNAMSKKNRDRVAELEGSEAIRAYKAANLELEDALAFLVENLEEKGIADDTVIVISADHYPYGLDEGGPSEFGKMKYLSELFGEKVENVFQRDHNRLILWCGCLEKYDPIVVSDPVGSIDILPTLSNLFGTEWDSRLLPGRDVFSDAMPIAILDRSNWKTDLGICIRGKFTPYSEETELPEDYVKNVKAMVSGKYEYCKYVLNTDYYGHLYDLGKLGDPQNAENQ
;
A
#
# COMPACT_ATOMS: atom_id res chain seq x y z
N MET A 1 20.45 -26.82 -12.06
CA MET A 1 19.78 -27.90 -12.85
C MET A 1 18.60 -28.57 -12.09
N ALA A 2 18.41 -28.35 -10.80
CA ALA A 2 17.31 -28.93 -10.02
C ALA A 2 16.00 -28.12 -10.05
N VAL A 3 16.06 -26.82 -10.32
CA VAL A 3 14.90 -25.91 -10.32
C VAL A 3 13.89 -26.20 -11.45
N GLY A 4 14.36 -26.76 -12.57
CA GLY A 4 13.48 -27.06 -13.71
C GLY A 4 12.52 -28.25 -13.55
N ALA A 5 12.83 -29.20 -12.66
CA ALA A 5 12.04 -30.45 -12.53
C ALA A 5 10.82 -30.31 -11.63
N ALA A 6 10.86 -29.48 -10.58
CA ALA A 6 9.74 -29.28 -9.64
C ALA A 6 8.59 -28.48 -10.25
N ILE A 7 8.90 -27.54 -11.17
CA ILE A 7 7.89 -26.69 -11.83
C ILE A 7 7.08 -27.47 -12.87
N VAL A 8 7.65 -28.49 -13.50
CA VAL A 8 6.95 -29.35 -14.48
C VAL A 8 5.89 -30.26 -13.82
N ALA A 9 6.06 -30.62 -12.56
CA ALA A 9 5.09 -31.47 -11.84
C ALA A 9 3.78 -30.76 -11.49
N LEU A 10 3.77 -29.42 -11.37
CA LEU A 10 2.56 -28.62 -11.12
C LEU A 10 1.74 -28.31 -12.40
N ALA A 11 2.38 -28.38 -13.58
CA ALA A 11 1.74 -28.11 -14.86
C ALA A 11 1.08 -29.35 -15.52
N GLY A 12 1.18 -30.53 -14.88
CA GLY A 12 0.84 -31.84 -15.47
C GLY A 12 -0.60 -32.34 -15.31
N CYS A 13 -1.53 -31.58 -14.69
CA CYS A 13 -2.91 -32.03 -14.51
C CYS A 13 -3.91 -30.89 -14.72
N GLN A 14 -4.12 -30.53 -15.95
CA GLN A 14 -5.42 -30.21 -16.57
C GLN A 14 -5.18 -29.67 -18.00
N LYS A 15 -5.66 -30.38 -19.00
CA LYS A 15 -6.00 -29.76 -20.27
C LYS A 15 -7.17 -28.81 -19.99
N GLN A 16 -6.84 -27.55 -19.83
CA GLN A 16 -7.79 -26.47 -19.98
C GLN A 16 -7.30 -25.59 -21.11
N GLU A 17 -8.22 -25.33 -22.04
CA GLU A 17 -8.01 -24.55 -23.24
C GLU A 17 -7.38 -23.20 -22.91
N ASN A 18 -6.49 -22.75 -23.79
CA ASN A 18 -5.86 -21.44 -23.74
C ASN A 18 -6.92 -20.33 -23.73
N THR A 19 -7.34 -19.91 -22.55
CA THR A 19 -8.04 -18.65 -22.39
C THR A 19 -7.01 -17.54 -22.50
N THR A 20 -7.12 -16.72 -23.54
CA THR A 20 -6.23 -15.58 -23.76
C THR A 20 -6.43 -14.53 -22.66
N GLY A 21 -5.41 -13.74 -22.34
CA GLY A 21 -5.50 -12.66 -21.33
C GLY A 21 -6.69 -11.70 -21.51
N ALA A 22 -7.25 -11.63 -22.74
CA ALA A 22 -8.49 -10.90 -23.03
C ALA A 22 -9.75 -11.53 -22.42
N GLU A 23 -9.77 -12.85 -22.16
CA GLU A 23 -10.91 -13.52 -21.50
C GLU A 23 -10.80 -13.42 -19.96
N ILE A 24 -9.59 -13.41 -19.41
CA ILE A 24 -9.37 -13.16 -17.98
C ILE A 24 -9.75 -11.70 -17.66
N MET A 25 -9.43 -10.76 -18.54
CA MET A 25 -9.88 -9.36 -18.42
C MET A 25 -11.39 -9.21 -18.62
N LYS A 26 -12.02 -10.09 -19.41
CA LYS A 26 -13.50 -10.13 -19.51
C LYS A 26 -14.17 -10.71 -18.28
N GLU A 27 -13.56 -11.66 -17.60
CA GLU A 27 -14.07 -12.19 -16.32
C GLU A 27 -13.81 -11.22 -15.17
N SER A 28 -12.65 -10.57 -15.11
CA SER A 28 -12.41 -9.48 -14.16
C SER A 28 -13.25 -8.24 -14.49
N GLY A 29 -13.47 -7.93 -15.77
CA GLY A 29 -14.38 -6.89 -16.22
C GLY A 29 -15.85 -7.17 -15.88
N LYS A 30 -16.29 -8.44 -15.93
CA LYS A 30 -17.64 -8.81 -15.47
C LYS A 30 -17.82 -8.71 -13.97
N THR A 31 -16.79 -9.02 -13.18
CA THR A 31 -16.81 -8.78 -11.73
C THR A 31 -16.71 -7.30 -11.39
N ALA A 32 -16.00 -6.52 -12.17
CA ALA A 32 -15.99 -5.05 -12.06
C ALA A 32 -17.34 -4.44 -12.52
N GLU A 33 -17.97 -4.98 -13.57
CA GLU A 33 -19.34 -4.60 -13.95
C GLU A 33 -20.36 -4.96 -12.87
N LEU A 34 -20.20 -6.07 -12.16
CA LEU A 34 -21.03 -6.43 -11.00
C LEU A 34 -20.72 -5.56 -9.78
N GLY A 35 -19.51 -5.02 -9.68
CA GLY A 35 -19.11 -4.06 -8.61
C GLY A 35 -19.53 -2.61 -8.92
N VAL A 36 -19.68 -2.26 -10.18
CA VAL A 36 -20.12 -0.91 -10.64
C VAL A 36 -21.64 -0.80 -10.75
N ASN A 37 -22.35 -1.93 -10.91
CA ASN A 37 -23.82 -1.99 -10.92
C ASN A 37 -24.44 -2.46 -9.59
N ALA A 38 -23.64 -2.79 -8.59
CA ALA A 38 -24.12 -2.77 -7.22
C ALA A 38 -24.21 -1.28 -6.84
N THR A 39 -25.39 -0.70 -6.99
CA THR A 39 -25.72 0.60 -6.40
C THR A 39 -25.16 0.58 -4.98
N ASP A 40 -24.21 1.45 -4.73
CA ASP A 40 -23.69 1.69 -3.37
C ASP A 40 -24.91 1.97 -2.49
N PRO A 41 -25.16 1.26 -1.39
CA PRO A 41 -26.30 1.55 -0.51
C PRO A 41 -26.33 2.99 0.00
N ALA A 42 -25.27 3.76 -0.18
CA ALA A 42 -25.21 5.19 0.08
C ALA A 42 -26.02 6.04 -0.92
N ASP A 43 -26.28 5.54 -2.13
CA ASP A 43 -27.12 6.26 -3.10
C ASP A 43 -28.63 6.21 -2.77
N ASP A 44 -29.08 5.29 -1.91
CA ASP A 44 -30.49 5.12 -1.53
C ASP A 44 -30.91 5.86 -0.25
N LEU A 45 -30.01 6.57 0.41
CA LEU A 45 -30.31 7.23 1.68
C LEU A 45 -30.04 8.75 1.63
N MET A 46 -30.90 9.51 0.95
CA MET A 46 -31.20 10.92 1.31
C MET A 46 -32.39 11.47 0.50
N PRO A 47 -33.57 11.65 1.05
CA PRO A 47 -34.53 12.66 0.57
C PRO A 47 -34.10 14.04 1.08
N ALA A 48 -34.05 15.01 0.18
CA ALA A 48 -33.85 16.41 0.48
C ALA A 48 -34.94 16.92 1.43
N GLY A 49 -34.54 17.32 2.63
CA GLY A 49 -35.35 18.08 3.59
C GLY A 49 -34.82 19.49 3.69
N ASP A 50 -35.67 20.44 3.30
CA ASP A 50 -35.45 21.88 3.44
C ASP A 50 -35.08 22.26 4.87
N LEU A 51 -34.02 23.04 5.05
CA LEU A 51 -33.76 23.79 6.28
C LEU A 51 -33.57 25.27 5.98
N GLU A 52 -34.43 26.02 6.62
CA GLU A 52 -34.62 27.47 6.58
C GLU A 52 -33.40 28.27 7.09
N LYS A 53 -33.38 29.50 6.59
CA LYS A 53 -32.48 30.62 6.91
C LYS A 53 -32.58 31.08 8.36
N THR A 54 -31.45 31.55 8.92
CA THR A 54 -31.31 32.85 9.60
C THR A 54 -30.02 33.00 10.38
N PRO A 55 -29.65 34.18 10.88
CA PRO A 55 -29.14 35.37 10.17
C PRO A 55 -27.70 35.74 10.59
N GLY A 56 -27.09 36.62 9.84
CA GLY A 56 -25.74 37.13 10.05
C GLY A 56 -25.63 38.28 11.09
N PRO A 57 -24.64 39.14 11.00
CA PRO A 57 -23.50 39.19 11.92
C PRO A 57 -23.48 40.43 12.81
N SER A 58 -22.65 40.44 13.86
CA SER A 58 -22.36 41.61 14.67
C SER A 58 -20.88 41.97 14.63
N THR A 59 -20.68 43.23 14.39
CA THR A 59 -19.45 43.98 14.12
C THR A 59 -18.60 44.26 15.35
N ALA A 60 -17.31 44.45 15.07
CA ALA A 60 -16.16 44.91 15.83
C ALA A 60 -16.34 45.99 16.90
N PRO A 61 -15.31 46.39 17.66
CA PRO A 61 -14.29 47.27 17.14
C PRO A 61 -12.84 47.04 17.60
N ALA A 62 -11.95 47.63 16.79
CA ALA A 62 -10.52 47.70 17.00
C ALA A 62 -10.14 48.71 18.11
N SER A 63 -8.95 48.51 18.71
CA SER A 63 -8.20 49.58 19.34
C SER A 63 -6.69 49.39 19.10
N ASP A 64 -6.09 50.43 18.51
CA ASP A 64 -4.69 50.67 18.34
C ASP A 64 -3.93 50.80 19.65
N ALA A 65 -2.70 50.30 19.70
CA ALA A 65 -1.61 50.91 20.46
C ALA A 65 -0.26 50.51 19.84
N ALA A 66 0.40 51.50 19.24
CA ALA A 66 1.76 51.45 18.76
C ALA A 66 2.76 51.43 19.93
N GLN A 67 3.86 50.69 19.81
CA GLN A 67 5.12 50.93 20.53
C GLN A 67 6.31 50.76 19.60
N GLU A 68 7.19 51.74 19.65
CA GLU A 68 8.42 51.91 18.89
C GLU A 68 9.56 50.94 19.30
N PRO A 69 10.62 50.84 18.48
CA PRO A 69 11.55 49.72 18.43
C PRO A 69 12.73 49.86 19.41
N ALA A 70 13.17 48.78 20.00
CA ALA A 70 14.42 48.66 20.73
C ALA A 70 15.55 48.17 19.81
N ASP A 71 16.75 48.68 20.07
CA ASP A 71 18.00 48.51 19.32
C ASP A 71 18.44 47.04 19.12
N PRO A 72 19.17 46.74 18.03
CA PRO A 72 19.55 45.38 17.68
C PRO A 72 20.71 44.86 18.56
N ALA A 73 20.44 43.80 19.29
CA ALA A 73 21.48 43.01 19.95
C ALA A 73 22.31 42.28 18.88
N VAL A 74 23.62 42.36 19.01
CA VAL A 74 24.61 41.69 18.17
C VAL A 74 24.45 40.18 18.29
N ASN A 75 24.01 39.55 17.18
CA ASN A 75 24.00 38.10 17.06
C ASN A 75 25.41 37.51 17.10
N PRO A 76 25.70 36.50 17.89
CA PRO A 76 26.93 35.75 17.77
C PRO A 76 27.01 35.06 16.40
N THR A 77 28.18 35.15 15.77
CA THR A 77 28.52 34.41 14.56
C THR A 77 28.20 32.93 14.75
N PRO A 78 27.42 32.29 13.83
CA PRO A 78 27.18 30.85 13.95
C PRO A 78 28.51 30.10 13.84
N GLU A 79 28.79 29.23 14.80
CA GLU A 79 29.85 28.23 14.66
C GLU A 79 29.64 27.41 13.37
N PRO A 80 30.73 27.01 12.70
CA PRO A 80 30.60 26.19 11.49
C PRO A 80 29.83 24.92 11.84
N THR A 81 28.67 24.77 11.25
CA THR A 81 27.82 23.58 11.34
C THR A 81 28.69 22.38 10.94
N GLN A 82 29.02 21.51 11.86
CA GLN A 82 29.68 20.24 11.53
C GLN A 82 28.77 19.50 10.57
N THR A 83 29.29 19.15 9.40
CA THR A 83 28.62 18.27 8.46
C THR A 83 28.23 17.00 9.22
N PRO A 84 26.94 16.59 9.27
CA PRO A 84 26.56 15.37 9.94
C PRO A 84 27.39 14.21 9.37
N PRO A 85 27.83 13.26 10.19
CA PRO A 85 28.53 12.09 9.68
C PRO A 85 27.64 11.43 8.62
N ALA A 86 28.28 10.92 7.54
CA ALA A 86 27.58 10.15 6.51
C ALA A 86 26.66 9.15 7.22
N SER A 87 25.37 9.14 6.82
CA SER A 87 24.34 8.51 7.61
C SER A 87 24.68 7.05 7.91
N ASP A 88 24.35 6.57 9.10
CA ASP A 88 24.40 5.15 9.42
C ASP A 88 23.61 4.33 8.38
N TYR A 89 22.54 4.89 7.78
CA TYR A 89 21.76 4.27 6.71
C TYR A 89 22.54 4.13 5.39
N PHE A 90 23.31 5.14 4.95
CA PHE A 90 24.18 5.01 3.77
C PHE A 90 25.31 4.02 4.00
N ILE A 91 25.88 4.02 5.23
CA ILE A 91 26.88 3.02 5.61
C ILE A 91 26.24 1.62 5.61
N ARG A 92 25.01 1.47 6.12
CA ARG A 92 24.27 0.20 6.12
C ARG A 92 23.93 -0.28 4.71
N LEU A 93 23.45 0.60 3.82
CA LEU A 93 23.18 0.26 2.42
C LEU A 93 24.46 -0.14 1.67
N SER A 94 25.60 0.49 1.97
CA SER A 94 26.90 0.15 1.36
C SER A 94 27.52 -1.12 1.96
N GLN A 95 27.12 -1.50 3.16
CA GLN A 95 27.47 -2.75 3.82
C GLN A 95 26.42 -3.81 3.44
N THR A 96 26.44 -4.28 2.21
CA THR A 96 25.62 -5.42 1.78
C THR A 96 26.12 -6.70 2.46
N VAL A 97 25.85 -6.83 3.77
CA VAL A 97 26.13 -8.04 4.53
C VAL A 97 24.95 -8.97 4.36
N PHE A 98 25.03 -9.84 3.38
CA PHE A 98 24.08 -10.91 3.12
C PHE A 98 24.53 -12.20 3.82
N GLU A 99 24.70 -12.18 5.15
CA GLU A 99 25.21 -13.34 5.89
C GLU A 99 24.09 -14.28 6.31
N ASP A 100 22.99 -13.74 6.87
CA ASP A 100 21.85 -14.52 7.35
C ASP A 100 20.68 -14.48 6.36
N GLU A 101 19.85 -15.52 6.39
CA GLU A 101 18.65 -15.65 5.56
C GLU A 101 17.40 -15.19 6.32
N ASN A 102 16.45 -14.61 5.58
CA ASN A 102 15.09 -14.34 6.06
C ASN A 102 14.27 -15.62 5.97
N LYS A 103 14.44 -16.50 6.94
CA LYS A 103 13.71 -17.78 7.02
C LYS A 103 13.41 -18.17 8.45
N LEU A 104 12.34 -18.93 8.63
CA LEU A 104 12.01 -19.66 9.85
C LEU A 104 12.68 -21.04 9.84
N ASP A 105 12.81 -21.66 11.01
CA ASP A 105 13.34 -23.01 11.16
C ASP A 105 12.26 -24.05 10.82
N ILE A 106 11.86 -24.08 9.55
CA ILE A 106 10.85 -25.01 9.01
C ILE A 106 11.48 -25.81 7.87
N ASP A 107 11.51 -27.13 8.04
CA ASP A 107 11.93 -28.06 6.99
C ASP A 107 10.75 -28.39 6.04
N PHE A 108 10.57 -27.52 5.03
CA PHE A 108 9.54 -27.72 4.00
C PHE A 108 9.80 -28.94 3.11
N ALA A 109 11.06 -29.43 3.02
CA ALA A 109 11.35 -30.64 2.27
C ALA A 109 10.80 -31.86 3.01
N GLU A 110 10.95 -31.93 4.35
CA GLU A 110 10.33 -32.95 5.18
C GLU A 110 8.80 -32.88 5.11
N LEU A 111 8.21 -31.68 5.24
CA LEU A 111 6.76 -31.49 5.14
C LEU A 111 6.22 -31.94 3.79
N SER A 112 6.93 -31.68 2.70
CA SER A 112 6.53 -32.13 1.36
C SER A 112 6.44 -33.64 1.20
N GLU A 113 7.09 -34.41 2.06
CA GLU A 113 7.04 -35.87 2.08
C GLU A 113 6.00 -36.42 3.07
N THR A 114 5.87 -35.75 4.23
CA THR A 114 5.10 -36.27 5.38
C THR A 114 3.69 -35.74 5.50
N ASP A 115 3.42 -34.55 4.94
CA ASP A 115 2.14 -33.88 5.09
C ASP A 115 0.99 -34.53 4.27
N SER A 116 -0.22 -34.06 4.50
CA SER A 116 -1.39 -34.50 3.77
C SER A 116 -1.30 -34.10 2.29
N SER A 117 -2.02 -34.82 1.42
CA SER A 117 -2.04 -34.55 -0.02
C SER A 117 -2.51 -33.12 -0.38
N THR A 118 -3.22 -32.46 0.53
CA THR A 118 -3.69 -31.08 0.36
C THR A 118 -2.52 -30.10 0.42
N TYR A 119 -1.58 -30.28 1.35
CA TYR A 119 -0.49 -29.36 1.61
C TYR A 119 0.82 -29.72 0.91
N LYS A 120 1.08 -31.02 0.62
CA LYS A 120 2.31 -31.47 -0.06
C LYS A 120 2.77 -30.63 -1.25
N LYS A 121 1.84 -30.12 -2.05
CA LYS A 121 2.18 -29.34 -3.25
C LYS A 121 2.70 -27.96 -2.90
N ILE A 122 2.12 -27.33 -1.89
CA ILE A 122 2.54 -26.02 -1.43
C ILE A 122 3.86 -26.13 -0.68
N ASP A 123 4.04 -27.17 0.15
CA ASP A 123 5.30 -27.46 0.84
C ASP A 123 6.44 -27.70 -0.15
N ALA A 124 6.20 -28.53 -1.19
CA ALA A 124 7.19 -28.77 -2.25
C ALA A 124 7.55 -27.49 -3.03
N TYR A 125 6.56 -26.62 -3.26
CA TYR A 125 6.83 -25.32 -3.88
C TYR A 125 7.70 -24.45 -2.97
N VAL A 126 7.35 -24.30 -1.69
CA VAL A 126 8.11 -23.50 -0.73
C VAL A 126 9.51 -24.08 -0.53
N ALA A 127 9.66 -25.40 -0.43
CA ALA A 127 10.95 -26.08 -0.35
C ALA A 127 11.85 -25.81 -1.57
N SER A 128 11.27 -25.54 -2.75
CA SER A 128 12.02 -25.23 -3.98
C SER A 128 12.54 -23.79 -4.05
N LEU A 129 12.07 -22.91 -3.17
CA LEU A 129 12.48 -21.51 -3.15
C LEU A 129 13.77 -21.34 -2.33
N THR A 130 14.63 -20.44 -2.80
CA THR A 130 15.78 -19.97 -2.04
C THR A 130 15.32 -18.80 -1.17
N PRO A 131 15.53 -18.82 0.14
CA PRO A 131 15.23 -17.69 0.99
C PRO A 131 16.11 -16.49 0.64
N SER A 132 15.57 -15.28 0.73
CA SER A 132 16.36 -14.06 0.60
C SER A 132 17.24 -13.84 1.83
N ARG A 133 18.33 -13.12 1.65
CA ARG A 133 19.25 -12.82 2.75
C ARG A 133 18.84 -11.54 3.46
N LYS A 134 19.21 -11.45 4.74
CA LYS A 134 19.20 -10.19 5.49
C LYS A 134 20.20 -9.22 4.87
N ASN A 135 20.01 -7.94 5.08
CA ASN A 135 20.81 -6.89 4.47
C ASN A 135 21.04 -5.71 5.44
N GLY A 136 21.76 -4.71 5.00
CA GLY A 136 22.08 -3.55 5.82
C GLY A 136 20.87 -2.75 6.34
N MET A 137 19.69 -2.95 5.74
CA MET A 137 18.45 -2.30 6.16
C MET A 137 17.63 -3.14 7.16
N THR A 138 18.02 -4.39 7.41
CA THR A 138 17.32 -5.25 8.39
C THR A 138 17.29 -4.60 9.77
N GLY A 139 16.09 -4.40 10.30
CA GLY A 139 15.86 -3.85 11.64
C GLY A 139 16.14 -2.35 11.80
N VAL A 140 16.29 -1.56 10.72
CA VAL A 140 16.54 -0.10 10.84
C VAL A 140 15.37 0.65 11.49
N PHE A 141 14.17 0.07 11.46
CA PHE A 141 12.98 0.60 12.11
C PHE A 141 12.51 -0.24 13.31
N GLU A 142 13.37 -1.11 13.83
CA GLU A 142 13.06 -1.86 15.05
C GLU A 142 12.66 -0.91 16.19
N GLY A 143 11.54 -1.20 16.85
CA GLY A 143 11.00 -0.40 17.95
C GLY A 143 10.25 0.88 17.53
N LYS A 144 10.24 1.27 16.24
CA LYS A 144 9.52 2.45 15.76
C LYS A 144 8.02 2.19 15.56
N ASN A 145 7.23 3.25 15.63
CA ASN A 145 5.81 3.23 15.30
C ASN A 145 5.59 3.02 13.80
N LEU A 146 4.43 2.44 13.44
CA LEU A 146 4.00 2.29 12.04
C LEU A 146 2.63 2.91 11.83
N VAL A 147 2.49 3.73 10.78
CA VAL A 147 1.22 4.17 10.20
C VAL A 147 1.19 3.73 8.74
N LEU A 148 0.44 2.69 8.44
CA LEU A 148 0.24 2.17 7.08
C LEU A 148 -1.08 2.69 6.52
N ILE A 149 -1.03 3.31 5.35
CA ILE A 149 -2.18 3.96 4.71
C ILE A 149 -2.41 3.35 3.33
N SER A 150 -3.57 2.74 3.12
CA SER A 150 -4.10 2.46 1.79
C SER A 150 -4.92 3.67 1.34
N ALA A 151 -4.36 4.44 0.40
CA ALA A 151 -4.95 5.69 -0.05
C ALA A 151 -5.86 5.45 -1.27
N GLU A 152 -7.15 5.75 -1.13
CA GLU A 152 -8.16 5.57 -2.18
C GLU A 152 -7.79 6.33 -3.45
N ALA A 153 -7.61 5.58 -4.53
CA ALA A 153 -7.34 6.08 -5.89
C ALA A 153 -6.17 7.10 -5.97
N PHE A 154 -5.18 7.00 -5.08
CA PHE A 154 -4.03 7.88 -5.04
C PHE A 154 -3.09 7.66 -6.24
N THR A 155 -2.50 8.76 -6.75
CA THR A 155 -1.42 8.70 -7.73
C THR A 155 -0.32 9.71 -7.41
N GLY A 156 0.89 9.49 -7.94
CA GLY A 156 2.00 10.42 -7.80
C GLY A 156 1.73 11.83 -8.34
N GLU A 157 0.76 11.99 -9.26
CA GLU A 157 0.40 13.26 -9.90
C GLU A 157 -0.36 14.23 -8.99
N VAL A 158 -0.75 13.80 -7.79
CA VAL A 158 -1.28 14.71 -6.76
C VAL A 158 -0.17 15.30 -5.88
N ILE A 159 1.06 14.78 -5.97
CA ILE A 159 2.20 15.28 -5.21
C ILE A 159 2.71 16.57 -5.85
N ASP A 160 2.56 17.68 -5.15
CA ASP A 160 2.97 19.01 -5.65
C ASP A 160 3.49 19.86 -4.49
N GLU A 161 4.64 20.51 -4.68
CA GLU A 161 5.32 21.28 -3.63
C GLU A 161 4.45 22.40 -3.02
N LYS A 162 3.53 22.97 -3.82
CA LYS A 162 2.69 24.09 -3.40
C LYS A 162 1.29 23.67 -3.01
N LEU A 163 0.70 22.70 -3.74
CA LEU A 163 -0.66 22.26 -3.55
C LEU A 163 -0.77 21.23 -2.40
N THR A 164 0.21 20.33 -2.32
CA THR A 164 0.25 19.20 -1.36
C THR A 164 1.63 19.11 -0.70
N PRO A 165 2.04 20.17 0.06
CA PRO A 165 3.39 20.28 0.59
C PRO A 165 3.77 19.16 1.56
N THR A 166 2.82 18.58 2.30
CA THR A 166 3.08 17.46 3.19
C THR A 166 3.35 16.19 2.40
N LEU A 167 2.50 15.84 1.44
CA LEU A 167 2.73 14.73 0.53
C LEU A 167 4.08 14.87 -0.20
N TYR A 168 4.39 16.08 -0.66
CA TYR A 168 5.67 16.37 -1.30
C TYR A 168 6.85 16.14 -0.36
N ARG A 169 6.77 16.61 0.89
CA ARG A 169 7.78 16.37 1.94
C ARG A 169 7.97 14.87 2.18
N LEU A 170 6.88 14.14 2.45
CA LEU A 170 6.93 12.71 2.73
C LEU A 170 7.51 11.92 1.55
N ALA A 171 7.14 12.27 0.32
CA ALA A 171 7.59 11.59 -0.89
C ALA A 171 9.06 11.90 -1.25
N THR A 172 9.60 13.06 -0.83
CA THR A 172 10.95 13.51 -1.23
C THR A 172 11.98 13.39 -0.13
N LYS A 173 11.57 13.25 1.14
CA LYS A 173 12.47 13.18 2.30
C LYS A 173 12.58 11.78 2.93
N GLY A 174 11.85 10.82 2.42
CA GLY A 174 11.88 9.42 2.82
C GLY A 174 12.66 8.52 1.85
N ILE A 175 12.27 7.25 1.78
CA ILE A 175 12.74 6.30 0.78
C ILE A 175 11.91 6.53 -0.49
N GLN A 176 12.57 6.78 -1.61
CA GLN A 176 11.95 7.08 -2.89
C GLN A 176 11.95 5.85 -3.79
N PHE A 177 10.78 5.39 -4.19
CA PHE A 177 10.60 4.30 -5.14
C PHE A 177 10.26 4.92 -6.51
N THR A 178 11.22 4.91 -7.43
CA THR A 178 11.07 5.56 -8.73
C THR A 178 10.40 4.68 -9.79
N ASP A 179 10.29 3.38 -9.53
CA ASP A 179 9.71 2.39 -10.44
C ASP A 179 8.73 1.47 -9.70
N TYR A 180 7.73 2.09 -9.04
CA TYR A 180 6.71 1.41 -8.24
C TYR A 180 5.40 1.25 -9.02
N TYR A 181 4.75 0.10 -8.84
CA TYR A 181 3.50 -0.26 -9.50
C TYR A 181 2.44 -0.74 -8.50
N GLN A 182 1.22 -0.18 -8.65
CA GLN A 182 0.02 -0.61 -7.93
C GLN A 182 -0.97 -1.21 -8.92
N PRO A 183 -0.97 -2.54 -9.13
CA PRO A 183 -1.91 -3.19 -10.04
C PRO A 183 -3.37 -3.05 -9.57
N ALA A 184 -4.25 -2.68 -10.49
CA ALA A 184 -5.67 -2.40 -10.20
C ALA A 184 -6.56 -3.65 -10.05
N GLY A 185 -5.98 -4.86 -9.97
CA GLY A 185 -6.74 -6.10 -9.90
C GLY A 185 -7.73 -6.15 -8.73
N ALA A 186 -9.02 -6.35 -9.00
CA ALA A 186 -10.11 -6.41 -8.03
C ALA A 186 -10.41 -5.11 -7.25
N GLY A 187 -10.04 -3.94 -7.79
CA GLY A 187 -10.35 -2.63 -7.18
C GLY A 187 -9.81 -2.48 -5.76
N THR A 188 -10.51 -1.74 -4.91
CA THR A 188 -10.11 -1.43 -3.53
C THR A 188 -9.69 -2.67 -2.72
N THR A 189 -10.51 -3.73 -2.72
CA THR A 189 -10.17 -4.96 -1.98
C THR A 189 -8.96 -5.68 -2.57
N GLY A 190 -8.69 -5.50 -3.87
CA GLY A 190 -7.47 -6.02 -4.52
C GLY A 190 -6.22 -5.28 -4.06
N GLY A 191 -6.30 -3.96 -3.93
CA GLY A 191 -5.25 -3.13 -3.36
C GLY A 191 -4.98 -3.47 -1.90
N GLU A 192 -6.02 -3.59 -1.08
CA GLU A 192 -5.88 -4.04 0.32
C GLU A 192 -5.24 -5.44 0.41
N CYS A 193 -5.61 -6.36 -0.49
CA CYS A 193 -5.00 -7.69 -0.56
C CYS A 193 -3.49 -7.62 -0.78
N GLN A 194 -3.03 -6.72 -1.62
CA GLN A 194 -1.62 -6.52 -1.91
C GLN A 194 -0.90 -5.77 -0.78
N ASN A 195 -1.47 -4.65 -0.32
CA ASN A 195 -0.82 -3.78 0.67
C ASN A 195 -0.71 -4.42 2.06
N ILE A 196 -1.72 -5.20 2.48
CA ILE A 196 -1.82 -5.75 3.85
C ILE A 196 -1.30 -7.17 3.93
N PHE A 197 -1.68 -8.02 2.97
CA PHE A 197 -1.33 -9.45 3.00
C PHE A 197 -0.14 -9.79 2.10
N GLY A 198 0.29 -8.87 1.23
CA GLY A 198 1.33 -9.13 0.23
C GLY A 198 0.92 -10.18 -0.80
N PHE A 199 -0.38 -10.43 -1.02
CA PHE A 199 -0.90 -11.42 -1.94
C PHE A 199 -1.48 -10.80 -3.21
N PHE A 200 -1.35 -11.51 -4.32
CA PHE A 200 -2.15 -11.20 -5.50
C PHE A 200 -3.63 -11.52 -5.24
N PRO A 201 -4.58 -10.68 -5.68
CA PRO A 201 -6.01 -10.91 -5.50
C PRO A 201 -6.55 -11.99 -6.48
N VAL A 202 -6.02 -13.21 -6.37
CA VAL A 202 -6.23 -14.34 -7.31
C VAL A 202 -7.66 -14.87 -7.33
N LEU A 203 -8.46 -14.52 -6.34
CA LEU A 203 -9.90 -14.84 -6.24
C LEU A 203 -10.76 -13.60 -6.45
N GLY A 204 -10.23 -12.55 -7.08
CA GLY A 204 -10.89 -11.26 -7.22
C GLY A 204 -11.24 -10.65 -5.87
N GLY A 205 -12.35 -9.94 -5.74
CA GLY A 205 -12.82 -9.35 -4.48
C GLY A 205 -13.06 -10.36 -3.35
N SER A 206 -13.08 -11.68 -3.63
CA SER A 206 -13.17 -12.72 -2.61
C SER A 206 -11.83 -13.03 -1.95
N SER A 207 -10.69 -12.51 -2.43
CA SER A 207 -9.38 -12.79 -1.86
C SER A 207 -9.27 -12.32 -0.41
N VAL A 208 -9.64 -11.07 -0.14
CA VAL A 208 -9.66 -10.53 1.23
C VAL A 208 -10.73 -11.20 2.08
N LYS A 209 -11.91 -11.48 1.53
CA LYS A 209 -12.99 -12.17 2.28
C LYS A 209 -12.56 -13.53 2.84
N ARG A 210 -11.67 -14.25 2.13
CA ARG A 210 -11.13 -15.53 2.62
C ARG A 210 -10.30 -15.38 3.87
N THR A 211 -9.64 -14.25 4.08
CA THR A 211 -8.76 -14.03 5.23
C THR A 211 -9.52 -13.82 6.55
N ALA A 212 -10.85 -13.65 6.51
CA ALA A 212 -11.67 -13.41 7.68
C ALA A 212 -11.59 -14.52 8.75
N GLU A 213 -11.38 -15.77 8.31
CA GLU A 213 -11.34 -16.95 9.17
C GLU A 213 -9.99 -17.69 9.08
N GLN A 214 -8.96 -17.05 8.47
CA GLN A 214 -7.64 -17.63 8.28
C GLN A 214 -6.64 -17.10 9.29
N ASN A 215 -5.55 -17.83 9.47
CA ASN A 215 -4.38 -17.36 10.19
C ASN A 215 -3.61 -16.34 9.33
N ASN A 216 -3.67 -15.07 9.67
CA ASN A 216 -3.00 -13.99 8.95
C ASN A 216 -1.63 -13.65 9.57
N TYR A 217 -0.81 -14.68 9.83
CA TYR A 217 0.42 -14.62 10.63
C TYR A 217 1.36 -13.45 10.27
N PHE A 218 1.51 -13.16 8.95
CA PHE A 218 2.49 -12.19 8.46
C PHE A 218 1.97 -10.78 8.25
N THR A 219 0.67 -10.47 8.49
CA THR A 219 0.24 -9.06 8.45
C THR A 219 1.02 -8.22 9.46
N MET A 220 1.31 -6.96 9.15
CA MET A 220 1.99 -6.07 10.11
C MET A 220 1.23 -5.94 11.42
N GLY A 221 -0.12 -6.03 11.36
CA GLY A 221 -0.96 -6.10 12.57
C GLY A 221 -0.51 -7.23 13.50
N ASN A 222 -0.46 -8.45 13.00
CA ASN A 222 -0.05 -9.63 13.79
C ASN A 222 1.44 -9.58 14.17
N GLN A 223 2.33 -9.19 13.25
CA GLN A 223 3.76 -9.14 13.53
C GLN A 223 4.09 -8.17 14.67
N LEU A 224 3.55 -6.95 14.64
CA LEU A 224 3.82 -5.94 15.65
C LEU A 224 3.00 -6.15 16.95
N ASN A 225 1.82 -6.78 16.85
CA ASN A 225 1.06 -7.18 18.04
C ASN A 225 1.85 -8.20 18.89
N ARG A 226 2.51 -9.18 18.25
CA ARG A 226 3.43 -10.11 18.96
C ARG A 226 4.57 -9.40 19.69
N LEU A 227 4.94 -8.21 19.25
CA LEU A 227 5.94 -7.36 19.89
C LEU A 227 5.34 -6.37 20.91
N GLY A 228 4.04 -6.49 21.22
CA GLY A 228 3.36 -5.69 22.23
C GLY A 228 3.00 -4.26 21.80
N TYR A 229 2.88 -4.01 20.49
CA TYR A 229 2.42 -2.71 20.00
C TYR A 229 0.92 -2.54 20.22
N PHE A 230 0.50 -1.34 20.61
CA PHE A 230 -0.90 -0.91 20.46
C PHE A 230 -1.25 -0.94 18.97
N GLY A 231 -2.31 -1.61 18.58
CA GLY A 231 -2.70 -1.74 17.18
C GLY A 231 -4.16 -1.40 16.93
N LYS A 232 -4.47 -0.57 15.91
CA LYS A 232 -5.84 -0.30 15.51
C LYS A 232 -5.96 0.01 14.01
N ALA A 233 -7.04 -0.47 13.41
CA ALA A 233 -7.38 -0.20 12.02
C ALA A 233 -8.57 0.76 11.93
N TYR A 234 -8.54 1.68 10.95
CA TYR A 234 -9.56 2.71 10.76
C TYR A 234 -9.99 2.82 9.30
N HIS A 235 -11.28 3.11 9.10
CA HIS A 235 -11.85 3.42 7.80
C HIS A 235 -13.01 4.41 7.96
N ASN A 236 -13.08 5.41 7.11
CA ASN A 236 -14.18 6.36 7.13
C ASN A 236 -15.42 5.91 6.32
N GLY A 237 -15.33 4.83 5.54
CA GLY A 237 -16.47 4.18 4.91
C GLY A 237 -17.22 3.18 5.81
N ASN A 238 -18.18 2.47 5.25
CA ASN A 238 -19.06 1.57 5.97
C ASN A 238 -18.34 0.36 6.58
N TYR A 239 -18.58 0.09 7.88
CA TYR A 239 -17.98 -0.98 8.68
C TYR A 239 -18.15 -2.38 8.09
N THR A 240 -19.35 -2.68 7.53
CA THR A 240 -19.66 -4.02 7.01
C THR A 240 -19.40 -4.17 5.51
N MET A 241 -19.05 -3.08 4.80
CA MET A 241 -18.77 -3.14 3.36
C MET A 241 -17.59 -4.07 3.09
N TYR A 242 -17.69 -4.93 2.08
CA TYR A 242 -16.70 -5.95 1.71
C TYR A 242 -16.38 -6.96 2.82
N ASP A 243 -17.26 -7.15 3.81
CA ASP A 243 -17.04 -7.99 5.01
C ASP A 243 -15.86 -7.49 5.88
N ARG A 244 -15.56 -6.17 5.88
CA ARG A 244 -14.46 -5.60 6.68
C ARG A 244 -14.67 -5.78 8.17
N ASP A 245 -15.92 -5.84 8.65
CA ASP A 245 -16.25 -6.20 10.02
C ASP A 245 -15.68 -7.56 10.47
N LYS A 246 -15.39 -8.45 9.53
CA LYS A 246 -14.76 -9.75 9.78
C LYS A 246 -13.28 -9.73 9.42
N THR A 247 -12.95 -9.30 8.20
CA THR A 247 -11.57 -9.35 7.68
C THR A 247 -10.63 -8.43 8.45
N HIS A 248 -11.05 -7.19 8.72
CA HIS A 248 -10.19 -6.20 9.38
C HIS A 248 -10.06 -6.43 10.90
N ASN A 249 -11.05 -7.05 11.54
CA ASN A 249 -10.90 -7.52 12.92
C ASN A 249 -9.96 -8.74 13.04
N ASN A 250 -9.59 -9.38 11.93
CA ASN A 250 -8.65 -10.51 11.88
C ASN A 250 -7.26 -10.12 11.33
N LEU A 251 -6.92 -8.83 11.28
CA LEU A 251 -5.60 -8.35 10.85
C LEU A 251 -4.54 -8.38 11.96
N GLY A 252 -4.94 -8.65 13.21
CA GLY A 252 -4.04 -8.69 14.35
C GLY A 252 -3.83 -7.35 15.06
N TYR A 253 -4.58 -6.32 14.74
CA TYR A 253 -4.57 -5.08 15.52
C TYR A 253 -5.28 -5.29 16.86
N SER A 254 -4.58 -5.04 17.99
CA SER A 254 -5.05 -5.36 19.36
C SER A 254 -6.39 -4.71 19.72
N GLU A 255 -6.64 -3.49 19.20
CA GLU A 255 -7.86 -2.72 19.42
C GLU A 255 -8.89 -2.86 18.28
N GLY A 256 -8.66 -3.81 17.36
CA GLY A 256 -9.57 -4.16 16.28
C GLY A 256 -9.71 -3.08 15.21
N PHE A 257 -10.92 -3.02 14.62
CA PHE A 257 -11.25 -2.17 13.48
C PHE A 257 -12.42 -1.23 13.81
N MET A 258 -12.26 0.06 13.48
CA MET A 258 -13.29 1.09 13.60
C MET A 258 -13.62 1.69 12.24
N ALA A 259 -14.91 1.72 11.88
CA ALA A 259 -15.40 2.35 10.67
C ALA A 259 -16.80 2.98 10.88
N TYR A 260 -17.40 3.57 9.83
CA TYR A 260 -18.75 4.15 9.92
C TYR A 260 -19.78 3.06 10.25
N GLY A 261 -20.54 3.29 11.31
CA GLY A 261 -21.46 2.31 11.91
C GLY A 261 -20.86 1.49 13.04
N ASN A 262 -19.58 1.71 13.38
CA ASN A 262 -18.91 1.10 14.55
C ASN A 262 -18.02 2.12 15.28
N GLY A 263 -18.48 3.36 15.41
CA GLY A 263 -17.83 4.39 16.19
C GLY A 263 -17.25 5.56 15.40
N MET A 264 -16.94 5.40 14.13
CA MET A 264 -16.38 6.46 13.27
C MET A 264 -17.38 7.60 13.02
N GLU A 265 -18.70 7.33 13.06
CA GLU A 265 -19.76 8.32 12.93
C GLU A 265 -19.74 9.43 13.99
N LYS A 266 -18.93 9.28 15.04
CA LYS A 266 -18.71 10.32 16.05
C LYS A 266 -17.81 11.44 15.55
N PHE A 267 -16.98 11.15 14.56
CA PHE A 267 -15.92 12.02 14.07
C PHE A 267 -16.22 12.57 12.67
N ILE A 268 -16.82 11.76 11.81
CA ILE A 268 -17.04 12.11 10.40
C ILE A 268 -18.52 12.45 10.14
N LYS A 269 -18.74 13.33 9.16
CA LYS A 269 -20.07 13.65 8.65
C LYS A 269 -20.48 12.67 7.56
N PRO A 270 -21.77 12.28 7.47
CA PRO A 270 -22.25 11.42 6.40
C PRO A 270 -22.32 12.20 5.07
N THR A 271 -21.20 12.29 4.39
CA THR A 271 -21.07 12.85 3.03
C THR A 271 -20.59 11.76 2.09
N TRP A 272 -20.58 12.01 0.80
CA TRP A 272 -19.94 11.10 -0.14
C TRP A 272 -19.02 11.84 -1.11
N PRO A 273 -17.71 11.47 -1.18
CA PRO A 273 -17.00 10.65 -0.18
C PRO A 273 -16.94 11.32 1.20
N GLU A 274 -16.64 10.55 2.24
CA GLU A 274 -16.35 11.04 3.59
C GLU A 274 -14.96 11.67 3.66
N SER A 275 -14.74 12.50 4.71
CA SER A 275 -13.48 13.22 4.91
C SER A 275 -12.42 12.36 5.59
N ASP A 276 -11.27 12.20 4.95
CA ASP A 276 -10.07 11.59 5.55
C ASP A 276 -9.53 12.48 6.67
N TYR A 277 -9.56 13.81 6.49
CA TYR A 277 -9.14 14.77 7.51
C TYR A 277 -9.93 14.58 8.82
N ASP A 278 -11.27 14.52 8.73
CA ASP A 278 -12.12 14.33 9.91
C ASP A 278 -11.82 12.98 10.60
N MET A 279 -11.54 11.92 9.83
CA MET A 279 -11.12 10.63 10.38
C MET A 279 -9.83 10.74 11.17
N PHE A 280 -8.78 11.35 10.61
CA PHE A 280 -7.48 11.47 11.28
C PHE A 280 -7.59 12.34 12.53
N VAL A 281 -8.25 13.49 12.45
CA VAL A 281 -8.50 14.38 13.61
C VAL A 281 -9.20 13.62 14.75
N GLY A 282 -10.19 12.79 14.42
CA GLY A 282 -10.95 12.03 15.42
C GLY A 282 -10.18 10.86 16.03
N THR A 283 -9.24 10.26 15.31
CA THR A 283 -8.63 8.97 15.69
C THR A 283 -7.18 9.07 16.17
N ILE A 284 -6.42 10.09 15.78
CA ILE A 284 -5.05 10.29 16.27
C ILE A 284 -4.97 10.32 17.81
N PRO A 285 -5.90 10.93 18.55
CA PRO A 285 -5.90 10.88 20.00
C PRO A 285 -6.00 9.47 20.62
N ASP A 286 -6.46 8.47 19.89
CA ASP A 286 -6.57 7.09 20.40
C ASP A 286 -5.16 6.47 20.61
N TYR A 287 -4.13 6.88 19.85
CA TYR A 287 -2.86 6.20 19.82
C TYR A 287 -1.61 7.08 20.00
N ILE A 288 -1.72 8.40 19.82
CA ILE A 288 -0.55 9.30 19.81
C ILE A 288 0.24 9.32 21.11
N ASP A 289 -0.37 8.94 22.23
CA ASP A 289 0.22 8.85 23.56
C ASP A 289 0.66 7.42 23.95
N GLN A 290 0.52 6.44 23.04
CA GLN A 290 0.98 5.08 23.28
C GLN A 290 2.50 4.99 23.15
N GLU A 291 3.13 4.12 23.92
CA GLU A 291 4.59 3.90 23.87
C GLU A 291 5.06 3.45 22.50
N ARG A 292 4.31 2.52 21.90
CA ARG A 292 4.51 2.02 20.53
C ARG A 292 3.17 1.70 19.91
N PHE A 293 2.97 2.12 18.65
CA PHE A 293 1.73 1.88 17.95
C PHE A 293 1.93 1.40 16.51
N ASN A 294 0.95 0.66 16.04
CA ASN A 294 0.81 0.16 14.68
C ASN A 294 -0.61 0.44 14.18
N ILE A 295 -0.74 1.38 13.27
CA ILE A 295 -2.02 1.90 12.78
C ILE A 295 -2.19 1.60 11.31
N TYR A 296 -3.37 1.17 10.93
CA TYR A 296 -3.79 1.05 9.55
C TYR A 296 -4.93 2.01 9.24
N TYR A 297 -4.79 2.75 8.16
CA TYR A 297 -5.85 3.58 7.60
C TYR A 297 -6.21 3.13 6.19
N MET A 298 -7.51 2.88 5.95
CA MET A 298 -8.09 2.85 4.61
C MET A 298 -8.86 4.15 4.41
N THR A 299 -8.43 4.98 3.44
CA THR A 299 -9.06 6.28 3.16
C THR A 299 -10.19 6.15 2.14
N VAL A 300 -11.00 7.21 1.96
CA VAL A 300 -12.09 7.22 0.98
C VAL A 300 -12.26 8.55 0.25
N SER A 301 -11.64 9.63 0.72
CA SER A 301 -11.84 10.98 0.13
C SER A 301 -11.49 11.05 -1.35
N GLY A 302 -10.51 10.25 -1.79
CA GLY A 302 -10.10 10.14 -3.20
C GLY A 302 -11.08 9.44 -4.12
N HIS A 303 -12.22 8.93 -3.62
CA HIS A 303 -13.19 8.15 -4.41
C HIS A 303 -13.87 8.97 -5.53
N CYS A 304 -14.22 8.30 -6.61
CA CYS A 304 -14.96 8.89 -7.73
C CYS A 304 -16.45 9.16 -7.35
N ASN A 305 -17.20 9.97 -8.19
CA ASN A 305 -16.81 10.58 -9.46
C ASN A 305 -16.17 11.96 -9.23
N TYR A 306 -15.19 12.32 -10.04
CA TYR A 306 -14.45 13.56 -9.90
C TYR A 306 -15.18 14.74 -10.57
N ARG A 307 -16.16 15.30 -9.83
CA ARG A 307 -16.98 16.45 -10.25
C ARG A 307 -17.37 17.29 -9.05
N PHE A 308 -17.27 18.62 -9.18
CA PHE A 308 -17.56 19.52 -8.06
C PHE A 308 -19.02 19.54 -7.58
N HIS A 309 -19.97 19.02 -8.34
CA HIS A 309 -21.39 19.07 -7.99
C HIS A 309 -21.88 17.86 -7.20
N ASN A 310 -21.23 16.72 -7.29
CA ASN A 310 -21.67 15.47 -6.64
C ASN A 310 -20.60 14.72 -5.85
N ASN A 311 -19.39 15.24 -5.76
CA ASN A 311 -18.33 14.73 -4.89
C ASN A 311 -18.12 15.75 -3.77
N ALA A 312 -18.37 15.35 -2.54
CA ALA A 312 -18.34 16.25 -1.38
C ALA A 312 -16.94 16.83 -1.13
N MET A 313 -15.89 16.01 -1.28
CA MET A 313 -14.52 16.44 -1.02
C MET A 313 -13.98 17.32 -2.15
N SER A 314 -14.26 16.96 -3.40
CA SER A 314 -13.98 17.85 -4.53
C SER A 314 -14.67 19.21 -4.38
N LYS A 315 -15.94 19.21 -3.95
CA LYS A 315 -16.71 20.44 -3.73
C LYS A 315 -16.14 21.27 -2.58
N LYS A 316 -15.78 20.64 -1.47
CA LYS A 316 -15.19 21.29 -0.28
C LYS A 316 -13.91 22.04 -0.65
N ASN A 317 -13.04 21.43 -1.45
CA ASN A 317 -11.73 21.96 -1.79
C ASN A 317 -11.67 22.67 -3.14
N ARG A 318 -12.83 22.97 -3.78
CA ARG A 318 -12.91 23.56 -5.13
C ARG A 318 -12.08 24.82 -5.31
N ASP A 319 -12.12 25.72 -4.34
CA ASP A 319 -11.45 27.01 -4.46
C ASP A 319 -9.94 26.90 -4.40
N ARG A 320 -9.41 25.86 -3.73
CA ARG A 320 -7.97 25.57 -3.65
C ARG A 320 -7.36 25.14 -4.99
N VAL A 321 -8.18 24.68 -5.92
CA VAL A 321 -7.78 24.20 -7.25
C VAL A 321 -8.31 25.07 -8.38
N ALA A 322 -8.88 26.25 -8.07
CA ALA A 322 -9.56 27.11 -9.04
C ALA A 322 -8.61 27.59 -10.15
N GLU A 323 -7.38 27.90 -9.79
CA GLU A 323 -6.33 28.43 -10.69
C GLU A 323 -5.52 27.33 -11.39
N LEU A 324 -5.77 26.04 -11.09
CA LEU A 324 -5.07 24.96 -11.76
C LEU A 324 -5.56 24.80 -13.20
N GLU A 325 -4.62 24.56 -14.10
CA GLU A 325 -4.93 24.18 -15.48
C GLU A 325 -5.54 22.77 -15.54
N GLY A 326 -6.21 22.48 -16.66
CA GLY A 326 -6.79 21.18 -16.91
C GLY A 326 -8.32 21.13 -16.83
N SER A 327 -8.87 19.97 -17.15
CA SER A 327 -10.31 19.72 -17.15
C SER A 327 -10.92 19.78 -15.74
N GLU A 328 -12.26 19.90 -15.66
CA GLU A 328 -12.96 19.81 -14.36
C GLU A 328 -12.65 18.50 -13.65
N ALA A 329 -12.57 17.38 -14.38
CA ALA A 329 -12.31 16.08 -13.80
C ALA A 329 -10.95 16.03 -13.09
N ILE A 330 -9.88 16.57 -13.70
CA ILE A 330 -8.54 16.63 -13.10
C ILE A 330 -8.51 17.54 -11.89
N ARG A 331 -9.11 18.73 -11.97
CA ARG A 331 -9.17 19.64 -10.84
C ARG A 331 -10.00 19.08 -9.69
N ALA A 332 -11.11 18.42 -9.99
CA ALA A 332 -11.95 17.78 -8.99
C ALA A 332 -11.24 16.58 -8.33
N TYR A 333 -10.49 15.77 -9.09
CA TYR A 333 -9.64 14.70 -8.57
C TYR A 333 -8.59 15.25 -7.60
N LYS A 334 -7.84 16.27 -8.01
CA LYS A 334 -6.84 16.92 -7.14
C LYS A 334 -7.50 17.52 -5.88
N ALA A 335 -8.66 18.16 -6.03
CA ALA A 335 -9.42 18.71 -4.91
C ALA A 335 -9.85 17.64 -3.89
N ALA A 336 -10.27 16.44 -4.37
CA ALA A 336 -10.62 15.32 -3.48
C ALA A 336 -9.41 14.85 -2.65
N ASN A 337 -8.23 14.76 -3.28
CA ASN A 337 -7.00 14.34 -2.61
C ASN A 337 -6.41 15.39 -1.64
N LEU A 338 -6.90 16.64 -1.63
CA LEU A 338 -6.52 17.62 -0.61
C LEU A 338 -7.02 17.24 0.80
N GLU A 339 -8.00 16.35 0.91
CA GLU A 339 -8.38 15.78 2.21
C GLU A 339 -7.28 14.87 2.77
N LEU A 340 -6.65 14.07 1.91
CA LEU A 340 -5.49 13.26 2.31
C LEU A 340 -4.30 14.14 2.69
N GLU A 341 -4.02 15.20 1.92
CA GLU A 341 -2.99 16.19 2.27
C GLU A 341 -3.22 16.79 3.65
N ASP A 342 -4.44 17.29 3.90
CA ASP A 342 -4.80 17.93 5.17
C ASP A 342 -4.74 16.91 6.34
N ALA A 343 -5.14 15.66 6.11
CA ALA A 343 -5.05 14.57 7.08
C ALA A 343 -3.59 14.25 7.44
N LEU A 344 -2.72 14.17 6.44
CA LEU A 344 -1.30 13.91 6.63
C LEU A 344 -0.58 15.09 7.29
N ALA A 345 -0.95 16.33 6.93
CA ALA A 345 -0.42 17.52 7.59
C ALA A 345 -0.75 17.50 9.09
N PHE A 346 -2.00 17.19 9.45
CA PHE A 346 -2.41 17.07 10.84
C PHE A 346 -1.69 15.92 11.57
N LEU A 347 -1.51 14.75 10.91
CA LEU A 347 -0.75 13.64 11.49
C LEU A 347 0.70 14.05 11.78
N VAL A 348 1.40 14.59 10.79
CA VAL A 348 2.82 14.96 10.92
C VAL A 348 3.01 16.04 11.97
N GLU A 349 2.14 17.07 12.01
CA GLU A 349 2.15 18.12 13.03
C GLU A 349 2.03 17.54 14.44
N ASN A 350 1.10 16.61 14.66
CA ASN A 350 0.94 15.95 15.97
C ASN A 350 2.16 15.08 16.35
N LEU A 351 2.76 14.35 15.38
CA LEU A 351 3.97 13.58 15.63
C LEU A 351 5.17 14.47 15.99
N GLU A 352 5.30 15.63 15.34
CA GLU A 352 6.34 16.62 15.62
C GLU A 352 6.13 17.30 16.98
N GLU A 353 4.90 17.71 17.29
CA GLU A 353 4.56 18.29 18.60
C GLU A 353 4.81 17.35 19.76
N LYS A 354 4.59 16.05 19.57
CA LYS A 354 4.92 15.00 20.55
C LYS A 354 6.40 14.62 20.57
N GLY A 355 7.18 15.06 19.59
CA GLY A 355 8.60 14.72 19.45
C GLY A 355 8.87 13.27 19.06
N ILE A 356 7.90 12.60 18.40
CA ILE A 356 8.00 11.20 17.98
C ILE A 356 8.01 11.01 16.45
N ALA A 357 8.14 12.09 15.68
CA ALA A 357 8.25 12.01 14.23
C ALA A 357 9.46 11.17 13.77
N ASP A 358 10.60 11.30 14.48
CA ASP A 358 11.80 10.49 14.23
C ASP A 358 11.61 8.99 14.59
N ASP A 359 10.60 8.67 15.36
CA ASP A 359 10.27 7.30 15.80
C ASP A 359 8.98 6.75 15.14
N THR A 360 8.48 7.41 14.09
CA THR A 360 7.28 6.98 13.39
C THR A 360 7.55 6.81 11.90
N VAL A 361 7.24 5.62 11.39
CA VAL A 361 7.27 5.29 9.97
C VAL A 361 5.88 5.48 9.38
N ILE A 362 5.77 6.29 8.33
CA ILE A 362 4.54 6.46 7.54
C ILE A 362 4.73 5.80 6.19
N VAL A 363 3.81 4.90 5.84
CA VAL A 363 3.79 4.21 4.54
C VAL A 363 2.48 4.52 3.86
N ILE A 364 2.53 5.02 2.62
CA ILE A 364 1.35 5.35 1.82
C ILE A 364 1.46 4.63 0.49
N SER A 365 0.50 3.76 0.21
CA SER A 365 0.29 3.12 -1.08
C SER A 365 -1.14 3.34 -1.54
N ALA A 366 -1.37 3.45 -2.84
CA ALA A 366 -2.72 3.44 -3.38
C ALA A 366 -3.36 2.05 -3.21
N ASP A 367 -4.67 1.99 -3.28
CA ASP A 367 -5.40 0.73 -3.51
C ASP A 367 -5.51 0.40 -5.01
N HIS A 368 -5.66 1.41 -5.86
CA HIS A 368 -5.68 1.31 -7.33
C HIS A 368 -5.49 2.69 -7.99
N TYR A 369 -5.34 2.71 -9.30
CA TYR A 369 -5.36 3.96 -10.07
C TYR A 369 -6.77 4.61 -10.05
N PRO A 370 -6.91 5.93 -10.31
CA PRO A 370 -8.20 6.62 -10.28
C PRO A 370 -9.06 6.27 -11.51
N TYR A 371 -9.65 5.08 -11.52
CA TYR A 371 -10.46 4.59 -12.64
C TYR A 371 -11.72 5.44 -12.92
N GLY A 372 -12.17 6.24 -11.95
CA GLY A 372 -13.23 7.24 -12.16
C GLY A 372 -12.86 8.34 -13.16
N LEU A 373 -11.59 8.43 -13.60
CA LEU A 373 -11.16 9.27 -14.71
C LEU A 373 -11.33 8.60 -16.10
N ASP A 374 -11.79 7.36 -16.18
CA ASP A 374 -11.94 6.60 -17.42
C ASP A 374 -13.31 6.77 -18.11
N GLU A 375 -14.02 7.88 -17.89
CA GLU A 375 -15.31 8.19 -18.56
C GLU A 375 -16.34 7.04 -18.53
N GLY A 376 -16.61 6.46 -17.35
CA GLY A 376 -17.71 5.50 -17.16
C GLY A 376 -17.34 4.03 -17.21
N GLY A 377 -16.11 3.70 -16.92
CA GLY A 377 -15.62 2.34 -16.75
C GLY A 377 -14.27 2.10 -17.42
N PRO A 378 -13.68 0.90 -17.26
CA PRO A 378 -12.39 0.58 -17.85
C PRO A 378 -12.43 0.79 -19.37
N SER A 379 -11.79 1.85 -19.83
CA SER A 379 -11.68 2.17 -21.24
C SER A 379 -10.59 1.33 -21.91
N GLU A 380 -10.69 1.16 -23.21
CA GLU A 380 -9.60 0.58 -23.98
C GLU A 380 -8.35 1.47 -23.87
N PHE A 381 -7.18 0.87 -23.66
CA PHE A 381 -5.92 1.59 -23.67
C PHE A 381 -5.78 2.47 -24.93
N GLY A 382 -5.28 3.67 -24.72
CA GLY A 382 -5.19 4.70 -25.76
C GLY A 382 -6.46 5.55 -25.93
N LYS A 383 -7.55 5.26 -25.20
CA LYS A 383 -8.80 6.04 -25.17
C LYS A 383 -9.09 6.66 -23.78
N MET A 384 -8.23 6.45 -22.81
CA MET A 384 -8.31 6.97 -21.43
C MET A 384 -7.98 8.46 -21.42
N LYS A 385 -8.95 9.31 -21.73
CA LYS A 385 -8.74 10.74 -21.96
C LYS A 385 -8.27 11.47 -20.69
N TYR A 386 -9.01 11.36 -19.60
CA TYR A 386 -8.70 12.12 -18.39
C TYR A 386 -7.51 11.52 -17.62
N LEU A 387 -7.34 10.20 -17.66
CA LEU A 387 -6.16 9.57 -17.10
C LEU A 387 -4.89 9.98 -17.88
N SER A 388 -4.98 10.03 -19.22
CA SER A 388 -3.88 10.53 -20.06
C SER A 388 -3.60 12.03 -19.84
N GLU A 389 -4.64 12.82 -19.56
CA GLU A 389 -4.49 14.22 -19.18
C GLU A 389 -3.78 14.35 -17.81
N LEU A 390 -4.15 13.53 -16.82
CA LEU A 390 -3.52 13.53 -15.50
C LEU A 390 -2.04 13.20 -15.59
N PHE A 391 -1.68 12.16 -16.33
CA PHE A 391 -0.29 11.69 -16.48
C PHE A 391 0.53 12.52 -17.46
N GLY A 392 -0.09 13.45 -18.22
CA GLY A 392 0.59 14.24 -19.23
C GLY A 392 1.06 13.43 -20.45
N GLU A 393 0.67 12.17 -20.55
CA GLU A 393 1.00 11.26 -21.65
C GLU A 393 -0.17 10.31 -21.95
N LYS A 394 -0.16 9.74 -23.17
CA LYS A 394 -1.19 8.78 -23.57
C LYS A 394 -1.00 7.45 -22.86
N VAL A 395 -2.02 7.00 -22.14
CA VAL A 395 -2.03 5.69 -21.49
C VAL A 395 -2.30 4.59 -22.52
N GLU A 396 -1.30 3.76 -22.82
CA GLU A 396 -1.36 2.73 -23.87
C GLU A 396 -1.24 1.30 -23.33
N ASN A 397 -0.80 1.14 -22.09
CA ASN A 397 -0.61 -0.17 -21.46
C ASN A 397 -0.74 -0.10 -19.93
N VAL A 398 -0.75 -1.28 -19.29
CA VAL A 398 -0.92 -1.41 -17.85
C VAL A 398 0.23 -0.77 -17.04
N PHE A 399 1.45 -0.74 -17.59
CA PHE A 399 2.58 -0.14 -16.85
C PHE A 399 2.45 1.37 -16.74
N GLN A 400 1.96 2.06 -17.77
CA GLN A 400 1.66 3.49 -17.68
C GLN A 400 0.48 3.78 -16.76
N ARG A 401 -0.55 2.90 -16.76
CA ARG A 401 -1.72 3.06 -15.91
C ARG A 401 -1.43 2.83 -14.44
N ASP A 402 -0.68 1.76 -14.13
CA ASP A 402 -0.49 1.27 -12.77
C ASP A 402 0.83 1.77 -12.15
N HIS A 403 1.65 2.53 -12.89
CA HIS A 403 2.81 3.23 -12.34
C HIS A 403 2.36 4.26 -11.31
N ASN A 404 2.98 4.24 -10.13
CA ASN A 404 2.53 5.06 -9.00
C ASN A 404 3.72 5.48 -8.11
N ARG A 405 3.42 6.02 -6.95
CA ARG A 405 4.37 6.34 -5.89
C ARG A 405 4.04 5.54 -4.63
N LEU A 406 5.03 4.82 -4.14
CA LEU A 406 5.06 4.34 -2.77
C LEU A 406 5.81 5.38 -1.94
N ILE A 407 5.18 5.86 -0.86
CA ILE A 407 5.80 6.76 0.10
C ILE A 407 6.15 5.92 1.33
N LEU A 408 7.41 5.96 1.73
CA LEU A 408 7.91 5.40 2.97
C LEU A 408 8.79 6.45 3.65
N TRP A 409 8.26 7.07 4.68
CA TRP A 409 8.87 8.19 5.37
C TRP A 409 9.04 7.89 6.87
N CYS A 410 10.07 8.45 7.46
CA CYS A 410 10.30 8.55 8.89
C CYS A 410 11.05 9.86 9.13
N GLY A 411 10.69 10.65 10.14
CA GLY A 411 11.39 11.89 10.44
C GLY A 411 12.89 11.71 10.60
N CYS A 412 13.31 10.56 11.10
CA CYS A 412 14.73 10.21 11.24
C CYS A 412 15.51 10.17 9.92
N LEU A 413 14.82 10.00 8.78
CA LEU A 413 15.46 9.99 7.45
C LEU A 413 15.73 11.38 6.89
N GLU A 414 15.01 12.41 7.33
CA GLU A 414 15.11 13.77 6.75
C GLU A 414 16.47 14.43 6.94
N LYS A 415 17.28 13.94 7.85
CA LYS A 415 18.64 14.43 8.12
C LYS A 415 19.65 14.02 7.04
N TYR A 416 19.22 13.17 6.11
CA TYR A 416 20.07 12.51 5.15
C TYR A 416 19.56 12.72 3.72
N ASP A 417 20.43 12.48 2.75
CA ASP A 417 19.98 12.41 1.35
C ASP A 417 18.98 11.24 1.18
N PRO A 418 17.94 11.41 0.37
CA PRO A 418 16.96 10.37 0.18
C PRO A 418 17.55 9.05 -0.33
N ILE A 419 17.11 7.94 0.23
CA ILE A 419 17.41 6.61 -0.31
C ILE A 419 16.55 6.39 -1.55
N VAL A 420 17.17 6.12 -2.70
CA VAL A 420 16.46 5.91 -3.97
C VAL A 420 16.50 4.45 -4.35
N VAL A 421 15.33 3.82 -4.48
CA VAL A 421 15.10 2.48 -5.02
C VAL A 421 14.62 2.64 -6.46
N SER A 422 15.47 2.29 -7.42
CA SER A 422 15.18 2.40 -8.86
C SER A 422 14.79 1.07 -9.51
N ASP A 423 14.94 -0.02 -8.79
CA ASP A 423 14.49 -1.34 -9.24
C ASP A 423 12.97 -1.41 -9.34
N PRO A 424 12.42 -2.26 -10.21
CA PRO A 424 10.99 -2.51 -10.28
C PRO A 424 10.43 -3.05 -8.96
N VAL A 425 9.39 -2.39 -8.42
CA VAL A 425 8.72 -2.73 -7.17
C VAL A 425 7.22 -2.83 -7.39
N GLY A 426 6.59 -3.86 -6.85
CA GLY A 426 5.13 -4.00 -6.80
C GLY A 426 4.57 -3.84 -5.39
N SER A 427 3.27 -3.58 -5.27
CA SER A 427 2.61 -3.43 -3.97
C SER A 427 2.71 -4.66 -3.06
N ILE A 428 2.87 -5.85 -3.62
CA ILE A 428 3.11 -7.08 -2.83
C ILE A 428 4.47 -7.08 -2.10
N ASP A 429 5.39 -6.20 -2.49
CA ASP A 429 6.72 -6.07 -1.87
C ASP A 429 6.68 -5.22 -0.59
N ILE A 430 5.58 -4.50 -0.31
CA ILE A 430 5.43 -3.66 0.88
C ILE A 430 5.58 -4.49 2.16
N LEU A 431 4.82 -5.57 2.27
CA LEU A 431 4.81 -6.39 3.49
C LEU A 431 6.18 -7.01 3.81
N PRO A 432 6.85 -7.75 2.89
CA PRO A 432 8.17 -8.30 3.17
C PRO A 432 9.24 -7.21 3.42
N THR A 433 9.15 -6.05 2.74
CA THR A 433 10.05 -4.93 2.98
C THR A 433 9.86 -4.37 4.39
N LEU A 434 8.62 -4.15 4.84
CA LEU A 434 8.34 -3.70 6.19
C LEU A 434 8.77 -4.74 7.23
N SER A 435 8.53 -6.04 6.99
CA SER A 435 8.98 -7.10 7.88
C SER A 435 10.49 -7.05 8.09
N ASN A 436 11.26 -6.86 7.01
CA ASN A 436 12.72 -6.71 7.10
C ASN A 436 13.13 -5.41 7.80
N LEU A 437 12.54 -4.27 7.43
CA LEU A 437 12.88 -2.97 8.02
C LEU A 437 12.58 -2.89 9.53
N PHE A 438 11.49 -3.51 9.98
CA PHE A 438 11.14 -3.60 11.39
C PHE A 438 11.86 -4.73 12.13
N GLY A 439 12.65 -5.55 11.45
CA GLY A 439 13.38 -6.66 12.05
C GLY A 439 12.49 -7.73 12.66
N THR A 440 11.27 -7.89 12.15
CA THR A 440 10.32 -8.88 12.63
C THR A 440 10.71 -10.29 12.17
N GLU A 441 10.10 -11.30 12.79
CA GLU A 441 10.30 -12.70 12.40
C GLU A 441 9.42 -13.05 11.20
N TRP A 442 10.04 -13.42 10.07
CA TRP A 442 9.34 -13.79 8.84
C TRP A 442 10.16 -14.73 7.96
N ASP A 443 9.50 -15.35 6.97
CA ASP A 443 10.15 -16.23 6.00
C ASP A 443 9.86 -15.75 4.57
N SER A 444 10.91 -15.39 3.86
CA SER A 444 10.82 -14.86 2.49
C SER A 444 10.27 -15.85 1.46
N ARG A 445 10.25 -17.14 1.79
CA ARG A 445 9.65 -18.20 0.96
C ARG A 445 8.13 -18.26 1.12
N LEU A 446 7.59 -17.71 2.21
CA LEU A 446 6.16 -17.71 2.55
C LEU A 446 5.41 -16.46 2.08
N LEU A 447 6.10 -15.46 1.55
CA LEU A 447 5.50 -14.28 0.96
C LEU A 447 5.82 -14.20 -0.54
N PRO A 448 4.83 -13.91 -1.41
CA PRO A 448 5.06 -13.82 -2.85
C PRO A 448 5.89 -12.59 -3.27
N GLY A 449 5.82 -11.49 -2.51
CA GLY A 449 6.67 -10.32 -2.68
C GLY A 449 8.10 -10.54 -2.20
N ARG A 450 8.95 -9.54 -2.36
CA ARG A 450 10.33 -9.53 -1.87
C ARG A 450 10.58 -8.33 -0.94
N ASP A 451 11.54 -8.45 -0.05
CA ASP A 451 12.18 -7.27 0.51
C ASP A 451 12.99 -6.59 -0.60
N VAL A 452 12.70 -5.31 -0.86
CA VAL A 452 13.31 -4.55 -1.97
C VAL A 452 14.80 -4.29 -1.78
N PHE A 453 15.32 -4.43 -0.56
CA PHE A 453 16.74 -4.29 -0.22
C PHE A 453 17.50 -5.61 -0.23
N SER A 454 16.82 -6.74 -0.46
CA SER A 454 17.42 -8.07 -0.48
C SER A 454 18.09 -8.39 -1.82
N ASP A 455 18.78 -9.53 -1.86
CA ASP A 455 19.39 -10.12 -3.06
C ASP A 455 18.38 -10.83 -3.98
N ALA A 456 17.07 -10.78 -3.65
CA ALA A 456 16.04 -11.34 -4.51
C ALA A 456 15.89 -10.55 -5.82
N MET A 457 15.68 -11.26 -6.92
CA MET A 457 15.57 -10.66 -8.26
C MET A 457 14.53 -9.53 -8.29
N PRO A 458 14.91 -8.32 -8.74
CA PRO A 458 13.97 -7.20 -8.88
C PRO A 458 12.89 -7.52 -9.92
N ILE A 459 11.61 -7.44 -9.49
CA ILE A 459 10.48 -7.68 -10.37
C ILE A 459 9.21 -6.99 -9.88
N ALA A 460 8.54 -6.25 -10.76
CA ALA A 460 7.17 -5.80 -10.58
C ALA A 460 6.23 -6.68 -11.41
N ILE A 461 5.24 -7.30 -10.76
CA ILE A 461 4.29 -8.22 -11.38
C ILE A 461 2.90 -7.59 -11.33
N LEU A 462 2.37 -7.16 -12.50
CA LEU A 462 1.05 -6.56 -12.61
C LEU A 462 -0.03 -7.63 -12.84
N ASP A 463 0.30 -8.63 -13.65
CA ASP A 463 -0.46 -9.86 -13.84
C ASP A 463 0.44 -10.97 -14.43
N ARG A 464 -0.14 -12.15 -14.73
CA ARG A 464 0.62 -13.29 -15.28
C ARG A 464 1.30 -13.00 -16.62
N SER A 465 0.84 -12.00 -17.37
CA SER A 465 1.31 -11.64 -18.71
C SER A 465 2.04 -10.31 -18.76
N ASN A 466 1.98 -9.54 -17.67
CA ASN A 466 2.57 -8.22 -17.57
C ASN A 466 3.46 -8.16 -16.32
N TRP A 467 4.76 -8.11 -16.54
CA TRP A 467 5.77 -8.02 -15.49
C TRP A 467 7.02 -7.33 -16.02
N LYS A 468 7.80 -6.76 -15.14
CA LYS A 468 8.98 -5.97 -15.43
C LYS A 468 10.09 -6.35 -14.47
N THR A 469 11.31 -6.51 -15.01
CA THR A 469 12.54 -6.75 -14.25
C THR A 469 13.55 -5.67 -14.56
N ASP A 470 14.72 -5.73 -13.97
CA ASP A 470 15.89 -4.90 -14.30
C ASP A 470 16.41 -5.13 -15.74
N LEU A 471 16.14 -6.28 -16.35
CA LEU A 471 16.62 -6.63 -17.70
C LEU A 471 15.63 -6.29 -18.82
N GLY A 472 14.35 -6.07 -18.51
CA GLY A 472 13.37 -5.78 -19.54
C GLY A 472 11.93 -5.88 -19.05
N ILE A 473 11.01 -5.70 -20.00
CA ILE A 473 9.57 -5.62 -19.75
C ILE A 473 8.78 -6.66 -20.55
N CYS A 474 7.84 -7.33 -19.91
CA CYS A 474 6.91 -8.25 -20.55
C CYS A 474 5.52 -7.62 -20.62
N ILE A 475 5.03 -7.35 -21.81
CA ILE A 475 3.69 -6.81 -22.05
C ILE A 475 2.89 -7.84 -22.83
N ARG A 476 1.73 -8.23 -22.29
CA ARG A 476 0.84 -9.24 -22.91
C ARG A 476 1.57 -10.53 -23.28
N GLY A 477 2.50 -10.97 -22.40
CA GLY A 477 3.27 -12.20 -22.58
C GLY A 477 4.46 -12.09 -23.54
N LYS A 478 4.70 -10.93 -24.15
CA LYS A 478 5.86 -10.66 -25.00
C LYS A 478 6.90 -9.89 -24.21
N PHE A 479 8.04 -10.50 -23.97
CA PHE A 479 9.20 -9.87 -23.34
C PHE A 479 10.00 -9.05 -24.34
N THR A 480 10.45 -7.87 -23.92
CA THR A 480 11.35 -6.99 -24.67
C THR A 480 12.46 -6.55 -23.72
N PRO A 481 13.74 -6.85 -23.98
CA PRO A 481 14.86 -6.35 -23.19
C PRO A 481 15.01 -4.83 -23.36
N TYR A 482 15.61 -4.16 -22.38
CA TYR A 482 15.84 -2.71 -22.46
C TYR A 482 16.92 -2.31 -23.45
N SER A 483 17.84 -3.22 -23.77
CA SER A 483 18.87 -3.03 -24.78
C SER A 483 19.01 -4.30 -25.62
N GLU A 484 19.32 -4.15 -26.91
CA GLU A 484 19.69 -5.28 -27.77
C GLU A 484 21.00 -5.94 -27.33
N GLU A 485 21.84 -5.22 -26.58
CA GLU A 485 23.10 -5.71 -26.02
C GLU A 485 22.89 -6.44 -24.68
N THR A 486 21.67 -6.48 -24.13
CA THR A 486 21.37 -7.15 -22.86
C THR A 486 21.55 -8.67 -23.04
N GLU A 487 22.57 -9.22 -22.41
CA GLU A 487 22.76 -10.67 -22.35
C GLU A 487 21.74 -11.29 -21.36
N LEU A 488 20.78 -12.03 -21.88
CA LEU A 488 19.81 -12.74 -21.06
C LEU A 488 20.37 -14.12 -20.67
N PRO A 489 20.24 -14.54 -19.41
CA PRO A 489 20.52 -15.91 -19.01
C PRO A 489 19.74 -16.94 -19.85
N GLU A 490 20.28 -18.15 -19.99
CA GLU A 490 19.59 -19.23 -20.69
C GLU A 490 18.20 -19.48 -20.07
N ASP A 491 17.19 -19.62 -20.91
CA ASP A 491 15.79 -19.80 -20.50
C ASP A 491 15.21 -18.67 -19.62
N TYR A 492 15.82 -17.49 -19.55
CA TYR A 492 15.42 -16.39 -18.64
C TYR A 492 13.92 -16.12 -18.67
N VAL A 493 13.37 -15.80 -19.84
CA VAL A 493 11.94 -15.45 -19.98
C VAL A 493 11.01 -16.60 -19.56
N LYS A 494 11.39 -17.83 -19.88
CA LYS A 494 10.66 -19.03 -19.48
C LYS A 494 10.67 -19.22 -17.95
N ASN A 495 11.82 -19.01 -17.33
CA ASN A 495 12.00 -19.14 -15.89
C ASN A 495 11.22 -18.05 -15.13
N VAL A 496 11.26 -16.80 -15.60
CA VAL A 496 10.47 -15.70 -15.01
C VAL A 496 8.97 -15.97 -15.14
N LYS A 497 8.49 -16.40 -16.30
CA LYS A 497 7.07 -16.78 -16.48
C LYS A 497 6.64 -17.90 -15.54
N ALA A 498 7.49 -18.91 -15.36
CA ALA A 498 7.24 -20.01 -14.43
C ALA A 498 7.17 -19.53 -12.98
N MET A 499 8.10 -18.66 -12.56
CA MET A 499 8.12 -18.05 -11.24
C MET A 499 6.85 -17.21 -11.00
N VAL A 500 6.48 -16.33 -11.93
CA VAL A 500 5.25 -15.52 -11.84
C VAL A 500 4.02 -16.43 -11.68
N SER A 501 3.91 -17.48 -12.50
CA SER A 501 2.81 -18.44 -12.39
C SER A 501 2.81 -19.17 -11.04
N GLY A 502 3.97 -19.57 -10.54
CA GLY A 502 4.14 -20.21 -9.24
C GLY A 502 3.65 -19.33 -8.10
N LYS A 503 4.01 -18.04 -8.10
CA LYS A 503 3.56 -17.08 -7.08
C LYS A 503 2.04 -16.92 -7.06
N TYR A 504 1.39 -16.87 -8.23
CA TYR A 504 -0.09 -16.83 -8.33
C TYR A 504 -0.75 -18.11 -7.81
N GLU A 505 -0.23 -19.29 -8.17
CA GLU A 505 -0.75 -20.55 -7.64
C GLU A 505 -0.52 -20.68 -6.14
N TYR A 506 0.62 -20.23 -5.63
CA TYR A 506 0.91 -20.15 -4.21
C TYR A 506 -0.15 -19.32 -3.47
N CYS A 507 -0.40 -18.06 -3.89
CA CYS A 507 -1.45 -17.23 -3.30
C CYS A 507 -2.81 -17.93 -3.28
N LYS A 508 -3.16 -18.60 -4.39
CA LYS A 508 -4.41 -19.34 -4.50
C LYS A 508 -4.50 -20.51 -3.51
N TYR A 509 -3.42 -21.25 -3.30
CA TYR A 509 -3.36 -22.32 -2.32
C TYR A 509 -3.48 -21.78 -0.89
N VAL A 510 -2.68 -20.77 -0.53
CA VAL A 510 -2.75 -20.15 0.81
C VAL A 510 -4.17 -19.71 1.12
N LEU A 511 -4.80 -18.93 0.23
CA LEU A 511 -6.15 -18.40 0.43
C LEU A 511 -7.25 -19.47 0.47
N ASN A 512 -7.06 -20.63 -0.16
CA ASN A 512 -8.08 -21.69 -0.17
C ASN A 512 -7.92 -22.72 0.94
N THR A 513 -6.74 -22.83 1.54
CA THR A 513 -6.42 -23.93 2.46
C THR A 513 -6.07 -23.47 3.87
N ASP A 514 -6.07 -22.17 4.15
CA ASP A 514 -5.52 -21.60 5.39
C ASP A 514 -4.13 -22.18 5.73
N TYR A 515 -3.20 -22.05 4.78
CA TYR A 515 -1.90 -22.70 4.91
C TYR A 515 -1.12 -22.26 6.15
N TYR A 516 -1.24 -20.99 6.55
CA TYR A 516 -0.57 -20.53 7.77
C TYR A 516 -1.24 -21.07 9.04
N GLY A 517 -2.56 -21.27 9.02
CA GLY A 517 -3.26 -22.00 10.09
C GLY A 517 -2.80 -23.45 10.20
N HIS A 518 -2.60 -24.11 9.06
CA HIS A 518 -2.03 -25.45 9.04
C HIS A 518 -0.60 -25.50 9.63
N LEU A 519 0.28 -24.57 9.25
CA LEU A 519 1.63 -24.49 9.83
C LEU A 519 1.59 -24.22 11.35
N TYR A 520 0.63 -23.42 11.81
CA TYR A 520 0.38 -23.19 13.23
C TYR A 520 -0.05 -24.47 13.94
N ASP A 521 -1.00 -25.22 13.37
CA ASP A 521 -1.48 -26.51 13.93
C ASP A 521 -0.36 -27.54 14.03
N LEU A 522 0.63 -27.49 13.13
CA LEU A 522 1.83 -28.33 13.19
C LEU A 522 2.89 -27.81 14.20
N GLY A 523 2.64 -26.67 14.87
CA GLY A 523 3.60 -26.04 15.77
C GLY A 523 4.81 -25.45 15.03
N LYS A 524 4.68 -25.12 13.74
CA LYS A 524 5.73 -24.52 12.91
C LYS A 524 5.67 -22.99 12.88
N LEU A 525 4.51 -22.41 13.20
CA LEU A 525 4.31 -21.00 13.47
C LEU A 525 3.81 -20.83 14.91
N GLY A 526 4.16 -19.72 15.55
CA GLY A 526 3.63 -19.34 16.85
C GLY A 526 2.18 -18.85 16.79
N ASP A 527 1.63 -18.46 17.93
CA ASP A 527 0.32 -17.81 17.98
C ASP A 527 0.39 -16.47 17.23
N PRO A 528 -0.49 -16.23 16.23
CA PRO A 528 -0.47 -14.98 15.49
C PRO A 528 -0.67 -13.73 16.35
N GLN A 529 -1.29 -13.86 17.52
CA GLN A 529 -1.64 -12.74 18.40
C GLN A 529 -0.86 -12.69 19.71
N ASN A 530 -0.05 -13.69 20.05
CA ASN A 530 0.59 -13.76 21.36
C ASN A 530 2.09 -14.10 21.29
N ALA A 531 2.92 -13.31 21.97
CA ALA A 531 4.36 -13.51 22.06
C ALA A 531 4.78 -14.47 23.20
N GLU A 532 3.89 -14.83 24.13
CA GLU A 532 4.28 -15.55 25.36
C GLU A 532 4.57 -17.07 25.16
N ASN A 533 4.43 -17.60 23.95
CA ASN A 533 4.64 -19.02 23.63
C ASN A 533 5.75 -19.29 22.58
N GLN A 534 6.71 -18.37 22.44
CA GLN A 534 7.90 -18.60 21.59
C GLN A 534 9.14 -18.92 22.41
#